data_2f65151b2cfb151f427110c030fb4b9b
#
_entry.id   2f65151b2cfb151f427110c030fb4b9b
#
_cell.length_a   1.000
_cell.length_b   1.000
_cell.length_c   1.000
_cell.angle_alpha   90.00
_cell.angle_beta   90.00
_cell.angle_gamma   90.00
#
_symmetry.space_group_name_H-M   'P 1'
#
loop_
_entity.id
_entity.type
_entity.pdbx_description
1 polymer ?
#
loop_
_entity_poly.entity_id
_entity_poly.type
_entity_poly.pdbx_seq_one_letter_code
_entity_poly.pdbx_strand_id
1 'polypeptide(L)'
;MRLTLLKVDDIRSLSYMPNGPKIINLIDQIDLKILSILQEHGRSRLADIADEVELSAPAVMERVKKLEAGGVITGYQALLDSKKVGKDITAFIGVSVGHQGDIDKFAAQMLRYRDVLECHHVTGDESFILKVKSANTGSLEKLLGEIRSVEGVTRTVTKIVLSTAKESQTLELDAGLAGNSTGKRKGAL
;
A
#
# COMPACT_ATOMS: atom_id res chain seq x y z
N MET A 1 -0.32 -23.87 -12.57
CA MET A 1 -0.19 -22.51 -13.14
C MET A 1 0.74 -21.73 -12.20
N ARG A 2 1.98 -21.48 -12.66
CA ARG A 2 3.00 -20.79 -11.83
C ARG A 2 2.61 -19.32 -11.73
N LEU A 3 2.24 -18.86 -10.55
CA LEU A 3 2.23 -17.43 -10.22
C LEU A 3 3.68 -16.95 -10.31
N THR A 4 3.97 -16.15 -11.31
CA THR A 4 5.24 -15.41 -11.38
C THR A 4 5.14 -14.34 -10.29
N LEU A 5 5.82 -14.58 -9.18
CA LEU A 5 6.07 -13.57 -8.15
C LEU A 5 6.83 -12.42 -8.83
N LEU A 6 6.14 -11.32 -9.11
CA LEU A 6 6.79 -10.05 -9.42
C LEU A 6 7.77 -9.76 -8.29
N LYS A 7 9.03 -9.57 -8.62
CA LYS A 7 10.06 -9.24 -7.64
C LYS A 7 9.67 -7.92 -6.98
N VAL A 8 9.85 -7.84 -5.67
CA VAL A 8 9.57 -6.66 -4.85
C VAL A 8 10.22 -5.38 -5.41
N ASP A 9 11.30 -5.54 -6.18
CA ASP A 9 12.03 -4.46 -6.84
C ASP A 9 11.28 -3.85 -8.04
N ASP A 10 10.42 -4.61 -8.73
CA ASP A 10 9.65 -4.12 -9.89
C ASP A 10 8.45 -3.27 -9.46
N ILE A 11 7.90 -3.50 -8.25
CA ILE A 11 6.76 -2.73 -7.71
C ILE A 11 7.22 -1.35 -7.21
N ARG A 12 8.48 -1.22 -6.81
CA ARG A 12 9.04 0.00 -6.19
C ARG A 12 9.41 1.10 -7.19
N SER A 13 9.66 0.76 -8.44
CA SER A 13 9.95 1.76 -9.48
C SER A 13 8.70 2.47 -10.01
N LEU A 14 7.50 1.92 -9.75
CA LEU A 14 6.21 2.45 -10.21
C LEU A 14 5.55 3.43 -9.23
N SER A 15 5.99 3.49 -7.97
CA SER A 15 5.31 4.27 -6.92
C SER A 15 5.61 5.77 -6.92
N TYR A 16 6.53 6.27 -7.75
CA TYR A 16 6.79 7.70 -7.89
C TYR A 16 6.77 8.13 -9.36
N MET A 17 5.59 8.11 -9.99
CA MET A 17 5.33 8.90 -11.20
C MET A 17 4.32 10.01 -10.85
N PRO A 18 4.76 11.25 -10.63
CA PRO A 18 3.88 12.36 -10.24
C PRO A 18 2.85 12.76 -11.32
N ASN A 19 2.91 12.18 -12.52
CA ASN A 19 2.02 12.48 -13.64
C ASN A 19 1.63 11.22 -14.46
N GLY A 20 1.53 10.04 -13.83
CA GLY A 20 0.92 8.88 -14.48
C GLY A 20 -0.51 9.20 -14.92
N PRO A 21 -1.03 8.66 -16.05
CA PRO A 21 -2.39 8.89 -16.47
C PRO A 21 -3.34 8.53 -15.33
N LYS A 22 -4.22 9.44 -14.94
CA LYS A 22 -5.27 9.18 -13.95
C LYS A 22 -6.17 8.09 -14.50
N ILE A 23 -5.93 6.84 -14.13
CA ILE A 23 -6.69 5.63 -14.52
C ILE A 23 -8.14 5.71 -13.98
N ILE A 24 -8.42 6.66 -13.10
CA ILE A 24 -9.74 6.94 -12.50
C ILE A 24 -10.87 7.00 -13.54
N ASN A 25 -10.60 7.47 -14.76
CA ASN A 25 -11.60 7.53 -15.83
C ASN A 25 -11.89 6.18 -16.53
N LEU A 26 -11.26 5.09 -16.11
CA LEU A 26 -11.41 3.75 -16.69
C LEU A 26 -12.07 2.75 -15.74
N ILE A 27 -12.35 3.15 -14.50
CA ILE A 27 -13.00 2.32 -13.48
C ILE A 27 -14.51 2.59 -13.54
N ASP A 28 -15.32 1.56 -13.76
CA ASP A 28 -16.78 1.65 -13.75
C ASP A 28 -17.38 1.13 -12.43
N GLN A 29 -18.70 1.21 -12.27
CA GLN A 29 -19.41 0.77 -11.06
C GLN A 29 -19.22 -0.73 -10.77
N ILE A 30 -19.08 -1.55 -11.81
CA ILE A 30 -18.83 -2.98 -11.67
C ILE A 30 -17.41 -3.21 -11.16
N ASP A 31 -16.42 -2.45 -11.67
CA ASP A 31 -15.05 -2.52 -11.19
C ASP A 31 -14.96 -2.13 -9.70
N LEU A 32 -15.70 -1.09 -9.27
CA LEU A 32 -15.78 -0.70 -7.86
C LEU A 32 -16.36 -1.82 -6.97
N LYS A 33 -17.41 -2.51 -7.42
CA LYS A 33 -17.97 -3.67 -6.71
C LYS A 33 -16.95 -4.80 -6.60
N ILE A 34 -16.27 -5.15 -7.71
CA ILE A 34 -15.22 -6.16 -7.72
C ILE A 34 -14.11 -5.81 -6.72
N LEU A 35 -13.65 -4.55 -6.71
CA LEU A 35 -12.63 -4.07 -5.79
C LEU A 35 -13.08 -4.14 -4.33
N SER A 36 -14.33 -3.78 -4.02
CA SER A 36 -14.88 -3.89 -2.66
C SER A 36 -14.87 -5.34 -2.17
N ILE A 37 -15.35 -6.28 -2.99
CA ILE A 37 -15.35 -7.71 -2.65
C ILE A 37 -13.92 -8.21 -2.40
N LEU A 38 -12.98 -7.83 -3.28
CA LEU A 38 -11.58 -8.26 -3.14
C LEU A 38 -10.86 -7.63 -1.95
N GLN A 39 -11.22 -6.40 -1.53
CA GLN A 39 -10.69 -5.80 -0.32
C GLN A 39 -11.17 -6.51 0.95
N GLU A 40 -12.43 -6.94 0.98
CA GLU A 40 -13.00 -7.67 2.12
C GLU A 40 -12.55 -9.13 2.15
N HIS A 41 -12.54 -9.76 0.98
CA HIS A 41 -12.28 -11.19 0.80
C HIS A 41 -11.29 -11.44 -0.35
N GLY A 42 -10.01 -11.15 -0.12
CA GLY A 42 -8.94 -11.28 -1.14
C GLY A 42 -8.75 -12.69 -1.73
N ARG A 43 -9.46 -13.71 -1.22
CA ARG A 43 -9.47 -15.10 -1.72
C ARG A 43 -10.81 -15.52 -2.32
N SER A 44 -11.72 -14.58 -2.61
CA SER A 44 -12.99 -14.88 -3.28
C SER A 44 -12.74 -15.57 -4.61
N ARG A 45 -13.56 -16.59 -4.90
CA ARG A 45 -13.50 -17.25 -6.20
C ARG A 45 -14.12 -16.34 -7.26
N LEU A 46 -13.58 -16.36 -8.47
CA LEU A 46 -14.11 -15.55 -9.58
C LEU A 46 -15.59 -15.84 -9.87
N ALA A 47 -16.04 -17.07 -9.64
CA ALA A 47 -17.45 -17.45 -9.78
C ALA A 47 -18.34 -16.72 -8.76
N ASP A 48 -17.90 -16.66 -7.50
CA ASP A 48 -18.66 -15.99 -6.44
C ASP A 48 -18.76 -14.48 -6.71
N ILE A 49 -17.66 -13.86 -7.17
CA ILE A 49 -17.67 -12.46 -7.58
C ILE A 49 -18.59 -12.24 -8.79
N ALA A 50 -18.57 -13.17 -9.76
CA ALA A 50 -19.38 -13.09 -10.97
C ALA A 50 -20.88 -13.09 -10.65
N ASP A 51 -21.30 -13.93 -9.71
CA ASP A 51 -22.67 -13.98 -9.22
C ASP A 51 -23.10 -12.65 -8.57
N GLU A 52 -22.22 -12.03 -7.76
CA GLU A 52 -22.51 -10.76 -7.08
C GLU A 52 -22.59 -9.55 -8.03
N VAL A 53 -21.78 -9.56 -9.11
CA VAL A 53 -21.75 -8.45 -10.08
C VAL A 53 -22.58 -8.73 -11.34
N GLU A 54 -23.32 -9.84 -11.39
CA GLU A 54 -24.19 -10.27 -12.51
C GLU A 54 -23.43 -10.39 -13.85
N LEU A 55 -22.23 -10.96 -13.81
CA LEU A 55 -21.37 -11.21 -14.97
C LEU A 55 -20.96 -12.68 -15.05
N SER A 56 -20.36 -13.07 -16.19
CA SER A 56 -19.68 -14.36 -16.27
C SER A 56 -18.30 -14.33 -15.60
N ALA A 57 -17.85 -15.48 -15.07
CA ALA A 57 -16.52 -15.57 -14.46
C ALA A 57 -15.37 -15.17 -15.41
N PRO A 58 -15.39 -15.49 -16.73
CA PRO A 58 -14.43 -14.95 -17.69
C PRO A 58 -14.44 -13.43 -17.79
N ALA A 59 -15.62 -12.78 -17.75
CA ALA A 59 -15.74 -11.32 -17.80
C ALA A 59 -15.16 -10.66 -16.54
N VAL A 60 -15.41 -11.24 -15.36
CA VAL A 60 -14.79 -10.79 -14.10
C VAL A 60 -13.26 -10.94 -14.17
N MET A 61 -12.77 -12.08 -14.66
CA MET A 61 -11.34 -12.33 -14.82
C MET A 61 -10.65 -11.28 -15.70
N GLU A 62 -11.27 -10.90 -16.82
CA GLU A 62 -10.76 -9.86 -17.72
C GLU A 62 -10.70 -8.50 -17.02
N ARG A 63 -11.74 -8.14 -16.24
CA ARG A 63 -11.74 -6.90 -15.45
C ARG A 63 -10.66 -6.87 -14.38
N VAL A 64 -10.52 -7.94 -13.62
CA VAL A 64 -9.46 -8.07 -12.59
C VAL A 64 -8.08 -7.92 -13.22
N LYS A 65 -7.81 -8.61 -14.35
CA LYS A 65 -6.54 -8.45 -15.09
C LYS A 65 -6.29 -7.01 -15.55
N LYS A 66 -7.33 -6.31 -16.00
CA LYS A 66 -7.22 -4.90 -16.38
C LYS A 66 -6.92 -4.00 -15.19
N LEU A 67 -7.52 -4.25 -14.02
CA LEU A 67 -7.25 -3.52 -12.78
C LEU A 67 -5.83 -3.79 -12.26
N GLU A 68 -5.34 -5.02 -12.38
CA GLU A 68 -3.96 -5.39 -12.06
C GLU A 68 -2.97 -4.73 -13.02
N ALA A 69 -3.18 -4.86 -14.33
CA ALA A 69 -2.33 -4.25 -15.34
C ALA A 69 -2.30 -2.71 -15.26
N GLY A 70 -3.42 -2.11 -14.84
CA GLY A 70 -3.53 -0.68 -14.59
C GLY A 70 -2.94 -0.23 -13.25
N GLY A 71 -2.46 -1.15 -12.41
CA GLY A 71 -1.89 -0.83 -11.10
C GLY A 71 -2.91 -0.38 -10.06
N VAL A 72 -4.21 -0.55 -10.31
CA VAL A 72 -5.27 -0.31 -9.32
C VAL A 72 -5.21 -1.38 -8.23
N ILE A 73 -5.09 -2.64 -8.63
CA ILE A 73 -4.76 -3.74 -7.73
C ILE A 73 -3.23 -3.89 -7.76
N THR A 74 -2.59 -3.54 -6.65
CA THR A 74 -1.13 -3.59 -6.51
C THR A 74 -0.63 -4.94 -6.02
N GLY A 75 -1.53 -5.81 -5.54
CA GLY A 75 -1.19 -7.15 -5.08
C GLY A 75 -2.22 -7.73 -4.13
N TYR A 76 -1.96 -8.96 -3.70
CA TYR A 76 -2.76 -9.70 -2.71
C TYR A 76 -1.84 -10.19 -1.60
N GLN A 77 -2.24 -9.99 -0.36
CA GLN A 77 -1.44 -10.42 0.78
C GLN A 77 -2.32 -11.01 1.88
N ALA A 78 -1.76 -11.95 2.64
CA ALA A 78 -2.39 -12.43 3.85
C ALA A 78 -2.13 -11.44 4.99
N LEU A 79 -3.18 -11.06 5.71
CA LEU A 79 -3.05 -10.29 6.94
C LEU A 79 -2.70 -11.24 8.08
N LEU A 80 -1.61 -10.95 8.79
CA LEU A 80 -1.11 -11.77 9.89
C LEU A 80 -1.31 -11.04 11.23
N ASP A 81 -1.73 -11.78 12.24
CA ASP A 81 -1.60 -11.34 13.63
C ASP A 81 -0.11 -11.33 14.00
N SER A 82 0.44 -10.13 14.12
CA SER A 82 1.86 -9.95 14.36
C SER A 82 2.34 -10.59 15.66
N LYS A 83 1.51 -10.60 16.71
CA LYS A 83 1.84 -11.23 17.99
C LYS A 83 1.94 -12.75 17.85
N LYS A 84 1.03 -13.38 17.08
CA LYS A 84 1.06 -14.83 16.85
C LYS A 84 2.26 -15.30 16.04
N VAL A 85 2.92 -14.40 15.33
CA VAL A 85 4.17 -14.68 14.60
C VAL A 85 5.41 -14.07 15.30
N GLY A 86 5.28 -13.74 16.58
CA GLY A 86 6.41 -13.31 17.42
C GLY A 86 6.87 -11.87 17.18
N LYS A 87 6.00 -11.00 16.69
CA LYS A 87 6.25 -9.55 16.53
C LYS A 87 5.36 -8.76 17.51
N ASP A 88 5.75 -8.75 18.79
CA ASP A 88 4.92 -8.22 19.88
C ASP A 88 4.92 -6.70 19.95
N ILE A 89 5.97 -6.05 19.45
CA ILE A 89 6.11 -4.60 19.52
C ILE A 89 5.81 -3.97 18.17
N THR A 90 4.88 -3.03 18.16
CA THR A 90 4.69 -2.07 17.08
C THR A 90 5.19 -0.71 17.55
N ALA A 91 5.97 -0.02 16.73
CA ALA A 91 6.40 1.34 17.04
C ALA A 91 6.37 2.23 15.79
N PHE A 92 6.18 3.52 16.03
CA PHE A 92 6.39 4.57 15.04
C PHE A 92 7.68 5.32 15.38
N ILE A 93 8.57 5.46 14.39
CA ILE A 93 9.84 6.14 14.55
C ILE A 93 9.85 7.36 13.65
N GLY A 94 9.81 8.55 14.25
CA GLY A 94 10.10 9.81 13.55
C GLY A 94 11.60 9.93 13.35
N VAL A 95 12.04 10.25 12.14
CA VAL A 95 13.46 10.40 11.78
C VAL A 95 13.66 11.77 11.14
N SER A 96 14.61 12.56 11.67
CA SER A 96 15.04 13.81 11.06
C SER A 96 16.34 13.59 10.30
N VAL A 97 16.40 14.06 9.05
CA VAL A 97 17.56 13.99 8.16
C VAL A 97 18.07 15.40 7.92
N GLY A 98 19.39 15.60 8.09
CA GLY A 98 19.98 16.94 8.12
C GLY A 98 20.07 17.65 6.77
N HIS A 99 20.26 16.92 5.67
CA HIS A 99 20.41 17.48 4.34
C HIS A 99 19.45 16.87 3.33
N GLN A 100 18.93 17.69 2.42
CA GLN A 100 17.97 17.25 1.40
C GLN A 100 18.56 16.17 0.46
N GLY A 101 19.86 16.19 0.19
CA GLY A 101 20.54 15.16 -0.61
C GLY A 101 20.62 13.77 0.05
N ASP A 102 20.30 13.65 1.34
CA ASP A 102 20.34 12.37 2.07
C ASP A 102 18.94 11.73 2.17
N ILE A 103 17.89 12.43 1.79
CA ILE A 103 16.51 11.96 1.84
C ILE A 103 16.33 10.68 1.00
N ASP A 104 16.74 10.71 -0.26
CA ASP A 104 16.59 9.57 -1.17
C ASP A 104 17.49 8.39 -0.73
N LYS A 105 18.70 8.70 -0.24
CA LYS A 105 19.61 7.68 0.30
C LYS A 105 19.03 7.00 1.53
N PHE A 106 18.46 7.77 2.45
CA PHE A 106 17.79 7.23 3.63
C PHE A 106 16.62 6.32 3.23
N ALA A 107 15.72 6.81 2.37
CA ALA A 107 14.58 6.04 1.91
C ALA A 107 15.03 4.72 1.26
N ALA A 108 16.02 4.75 0.36
CA ALA A 108 16.57 3.56 -0.28
C ALA A 108 17.18 2.56 0.73
N GLN A 109 17.78 3.07 1.81
CA GLN A 109 18.34 2.20 2.86
C GLN A 109 17.25 1.55 3.70
N MET A 110 16.15 2.25 4.01
CA MET A 110 15.01 1.68 4.76
C MET A 110 14.38 0.49 4.07
N LEU A 111 14.44 0.40 2.74
CA LEU A 111 13.95 -0.75 1.97
C LEU A 111 14.65 -2.07 2.32
N ARG A 112 15.82 -2.05 2.94
CA ARG A 112 16.60 -3.23 3.31
C ARG A 112 16.18 -3.81 4.67
N TYR A 113 15.50 -3.01 5.50
CA TYR A 113 15.09 -3.42 6.83
C TYR A 113 13.73 -4.11 6.80
N ARG A 114 13.69 -5.41 7.00
CA ARG A 114 12.45 -6.21 6.97
C ARG A 114 11.47 -5.86 8.08
N ASP A 115 11.97 -5.35 9.21
CA ASP A 115 11.16 -4.94 10.35
C ASP A 115 10.58 -3.52 10.18
N VAL A 116 11.03 -2.77 9.17
CA VAL A 116 10.42 -1.53 8.71
C VAL A 116 9.35 -1.89 7.69
N LEU A 117 8.08 -1.74 8.06
CA LEU A 117 6.94 -2.07 7.23
C LEU A 117 6.51 -0.90 6.35
N GLU A 118 6.63 0.32 6.86
CA GLU A 118 6.25 1.55 6.16
C GLU A 118 7.34 2.60 6.38
N CYS A 119 7.63 3.38 5.34
CA CYS A 119 8.56 4.50 5.37
C CYS A 119 7.95 5.64 4.58
N HIS A 120 7.49 6.67 5.28
CA HIS A 120 6.81 7.81 4.69
C HIS A 120 7.67 9.07 4.85
N HIS A 121 7.97 9.75 3.74
CA HIS A 121 8.51 11.10 3.77
C HIS A 121 7.35 12.06 4.09
N VAL A 122 7.51 12.85 5.13
CA VAL A 122 6.43 13.69 5.68
C VAL A 122 6.85 15.14 5.81
N THR A 123 5.87 16.02 5.96
CA THR A 123 6.08 17.41 6.35
C THR A 123 6.05 17.52 7.87
N GLY A 124 6.78 18.48 8.44
CA GLY A 124 6.84 18.76 9.88
C GLY A 124 8.25 18.66 10.43
N ASP A 125 8.37 18.36 11.73
CA ASP A 125 9.66 18.34 12.44
C ASP A 125 10.52 17.11 12.08
N GLU A 126 9.88 15.99 11.71
CA GLU A 126 10.55 14.80 11.21
C GLU A 126 10.52 14.78 9.68
N SER A 127 11.60 14.29 9.06
CA SER A 127 11.67 14.07 7.61
C SER A 127 10.92 12.79 7.22
N PHE A 128 10.96 11.77 8.09
CA PHE A 128 10.31 10.48 7.85
C PHE A 128 9.56 9.98 9.07
N ILE A 129 8.47 9.25 8.82
CA ILE A 129 7.82 8.38 9.81
C ILE A 129 7.92 6.94 9.32
N LEU A 130 8.48 6.08 10.18
CA LEU A 130 8.57 4.65 9.94
C LEU A 130 7.56 3.93 10.83
N LYS A 131 6.87 2.92 10.29
CA LYS A 131 6.15 1.92 11.08
C LYS A 131 6.98 0.66 11.14
N VAL A 132 7.27 0.20 12.35
CA VAL A 132 8.11 -0.98 12.57
C VAL A 132 7.38 -2.01 13.42
N LYS A 133 7.69 -3.29 13.17
CA LYS A 133 7.26 -4.40 14.03
C LYS A 133 8.47 -5.20 14.47
N SER A 134 8.63 -5.38 15.78
CA SER A 134 9.78 -6.02 16.38
C SER A 134 9.35 -7.11 17.36
N ALA A 135 10.20 -8.11 17.57
CA ALA A 135 9.87 -9.23 18.46
C ALA A 135 9.84 -8.80 19.94
N ASN A 136 10.76 -7.94 20.35
CA ASN A 136 10.91 -7.48 21.72
C ASN A 136 11.67 -6.15 21.77
N THR A 137 11.86 -5.59 22.95
CA THR A 137 12.56 -4.32 23.16
C THR A 137 14.03 -4.37 22.72
N GLY A 138 14.73 -5.50 22.92
CA GLY A 138 16.12 -5.66 22.49
C GLY A 138 16.28 -5.62 20.98
N SER A 139 15.37 -6.28 20.22
CA SER A 139 15.38 -6.21 18.76
C SER A 139 14.97 -4.83 18.25
N LEU A 140 14.07 -4.12 18.95
CA LEU A 140 13.73 -2.74 18.63
C LEU A 140 14.94 -1.81 18.87
N GLU A 141 15.64 -1.96 19.99
CA GLU A 141 16.85 -1.18 20.32
C GLU A 141 17.93 -1.36 19.26
N LYS A 142 18.18 -2.61 18.83
CA LYS A 142 19.10 -2.90 17.73
C LYS A 142 18.73 -2.18 16.45
N LEU A 143 17.46 -2.28 16.02
CA LEU A 143 16.94 -1.59 14.83
C LEU A 143 17.11 -0.07 14.94
N LEU A 144 16.83 0.50 16.12
CA LEU A 144 17.03 1.93 16.37
C LEU A 144 18.51 2.33 16.26
N GLY A 145 19.44 1.51 16.74
CA GLY A 145 20.87 1.71 16.57
C GLY A 145 21.27 1.73 15.09
N GLU A 146 20.77 0.78 14.32
CA GLU A 146 21.01 0.69 12.89
C GLU A 146 20.45 1.91 12.13
N ILE A 147 19.21 2.34 12.43
CA ILE A 147 18.61 3.54 11.81
C ILE A 147 19.40 4.80 12.16
N ARG A 148 19.85 4.96 13.42
CA ARG A 148 20.64 6.10 13.85
C ARG A 148 22.03 6.17 13.22
N SER A 149 22.58 5.03 12.81
CA SER A 149 23.88 4.96 12.14
C SER A 149 23.83 5.31 10.66
N VAL A 150 22.63 5.49 10.09
CA VAL A 150 22.46 5.90 8.69
C VAL A 150 22.96 7.33 8.53
N GLU A 151 23.80 7.54 7.52
CA GLU A 151 24.34 8.85 7.19
C GLU A 151 23.23 9.89 6.98
N GLY A 152 23.40 11.08 7.54
CA GLY A 152 22.43 12.16 7.46
C GLY A 152 21.34 12.13 8.54
N VAL A 153 21.18 11.05 9.29
CA VAL A 153 20.22 11.00 10.43
C VAL A 153 20.74 11.83 11.58
N THR A 154 19.97 12.83 11.98
CA THR A 154 20.32 13.77 13.07
C THR A 154 19.55 13.49 14.35
N ARG A 155 18.32 12.97 14.25
CA ARG A 155 17.45 12.72 15.39
C ARG A 155 16.49 11.58 15.09
N THR A 156 16.13 10.80 16.13
CA THR A 156 15.03 9.84 16.08
C THR A 156 14.12 10.02 17.30
N VAL A 157 12.81 9.91 17.09
CA VAL A 157 11.80 9.91 18.14
C VAL A 157 10.97 8.63 18.00
N THR A 158 10.98 7.78 19.02
CA THR A 158 10.27 6.50 18.98
C THR A 158 9.02 6.54 19.85
N LYS A 159 7.89 6.15 19.27
CA LYS A 159 6.59 6.01 19.94
C LYS A 159 6.18 4.54 19.88
N ILE A 160 6.17 3.86 21.03
CA ILE A 160 5.72 2.47 21.12
C ILE A 160 4.19 2.47 21.20
N VAL A 161 3.55 1.63 20.40
CA VAL A 161 2.10 1.45 20.41
C VAL A 161 1.69 0.64 21.62
N LEU A 162 0.89 1.20 22.50
CA LEU A 162 0.36 0.51 23.68
C LEU A 162 -0.87 -0.32 23.33
N SER A 163 -1.74 0.21 22.46
CA SER A 163 -2.92 -0.49 21.95
C SER A 163 -3.31 0.05 20.58
N THR A 164 -3.95 -0.78 19.77
CA THR A 164 -4.45 -0.42 18.45
C THR A 164 -5.97 -0.55 18.45
N ALA A 165 -6.68 0.57 18.29
CA ALA A 165 -8.13 0.58 18.20
C ALA A 165 -8.62 0.22 16.77
N LYS A 166 -7.88 0.64 15.74
CA LYS A 166 -8.19 0.35 14.33
C LYS A 166 -6.90 0.26 13.53
N GLU A 167 -6.76 -0.80 12.75
CA GLU A 167 -5.74 -0.94 11.71
C GLU A 167 -6.43 -1.57 10.49
N SER A 168 -6.57 -0.82 9.41
CA SER A 168 -7.22 -1.28 8.17
C SER A 168 -6.47 -0.72 6.97
N GLN A 169 -6.37 -1.52 5.93
CA GLN A 169 -5.87 -1.11 4.62
C GLN A 169 -7.00 -0.98 3.59
N THR A 170 -8.25 -1.26 4.01
CA THR A 170 -9.42 -1.14 3.15
C THR A 170 -9.72 0.33 2.88
N LEU A 171 -9.73 0.70 1.62
CA LEU A 171 -10.08 2.03 1.14
C LEU A 171 -11.60 2.12 0.92
N GLU A 172 -12.22 3.23 1.32
CA GLU A 172 -13.57 3.54 0.92
C GLU A 172 -13.58 3.94 -0.58
N LEU A 173 -14.43 3.26 -1.37
CA LEU A 173 -14.51 3.47 -2.80
C LEU A 173 -15.78 4.27 -3.12
N ASP A 174 -15.61 5.55 -3.42
CA ASP A 174 -16.74 6.43 -3.78
C ASP A 174 -17.25 6.12 -5.19
N ALA A 175 -18.58 6.05 -5.34
CA ALA A 175 -19.26 5.91 -6.63
C ALA A 175 -18.92 7.06 -7.63
N GLY A 176 -18.47 8.19 -7.13
CA GLY A 176 -17.97 9.32 -7.94
C GLY A 176 -16.67 9.06 -8.69
N LEU A 177 -15.94 7.97 -8.35
CA LEU A 177 -14.74 7.53 -9.07
C LEU A 177 -15.07 6.88 -10.41
N ALA A 178 -16.29 6.34 -10.58
CA ALA A 178 -16.76 5.83 -11.87
C ALA A 178 -16.99 6.99 -12.81
N GLY A 179 -16.10 7.16 -13.79
CA GLY A 179 -16.18 8.25 -14.76
C GLY A 179 -17.58 8.36 -15.40
N ASN A 180 -18.13 9.57 -15.42
CA ASN A 180 -19.35 9.92 -16.10
C ASN A 180 -19.21 9.67 -17.62
N SER A 181 -19.43 8.43 -18.07
CA SER A 181 -19.46 8.07 -19.49
C SER A 181 -20.80 8.35 -20.15
N THR A 182 -21.59 9.31 -19.65
CA THR A 182 -22.83 9.77 -20.30
C THR A 182 -22.71 11.21 -20.81
N GLY A 183 -21.72 11.45 -21.67
CA GLY A 183 -21.70 12.62 -22.55
C GLY A 183 -22.51 12.36 -23.80
N LYS A 184 -23.85 12.33 -23.74
CA LYS A 184 -24.70 12.51 -24.94
C LYS A 184 -24.35 13.81 -25.61
N ARG A 185 -23.62 13.75 -26.73
CA ARG A 185 -23.62 14.81 -27.70
C ARG A 185 -25.05 14.93 -28.26
N LYS A 186 -25.86 15.83 -27.74
CA LYS A 186 -27.00 16.35 -28.45
C LYS A 186 -26.46 17.34 -29.50
N GLY A 187 -26.61 16.96 -30.76
CA GLY A 187 -26.42 17.86 -31.88
C GLY A 187 -27.35 19.08 -31.78
N ALA A 188 -26.79 20.22 -32.02
CA ALA A 188 -27.57 21.43 -32.35
C ALA A 188 -27.58 21.58 -33.88
N LEU A 189 -28.76 21.71 -34.39
CA LEU A 189 -29.10 22.19 -35.71
C LEU A 189 -28.52 23.61 -35.94
#